data_43fd3d672a1e19aaa4cefadc19a87cc7
#
_entry.id   43fd3d672a1e19aaa4cefadc19a87cc7
#
_cell.length_a   1.000
_cell.length_b   1.000
_cell.length_c   1.000
_cell.angle_alpha   90.00
_cell.angle_beta   90.00
_cell.angle_gamma   90.00
#
_symmetry.space_group_name_H-M   'P 1'
#
loop_
_entity.id
_entity.type
_entity.pdbx_description
1 polymer ?
#
loop_
_entity_poly.entity_id
_entity_poly.type
_entity_poly.pdbx_seq_one_letter_code
_entity_poly.pdbx_strand_id
1 'polypeptide(L)'
;QAMCLLGSATPSLETLHNVETKKYSRSILSKRIDGRELPLVHLIDMRKEAQREKFPPILSQPLVEALRDRYYKREQSILFLNRRGFNTTMLCTDCGHVEQCKDCSISMTFHRTDGYLRCRLCGYRKPAPRFCPKCRSFEILKKGHGTQRIEDITESLLPRKAVIQRIDADMMSKKNLFRQTLDEFRKGKIDIL
;
A
#
# COMPACT_ATOMS: atom_id res chain seq x y z
N GLN A 1 14.76 -40.33 -6.57
CA GLN A 1 15.05 -38.91 -6.24
C GLN A 1 14.12 -38.05 -7.07
N ALA A 2 13.41 -37.12 -6.42
CA ALA A 2 12.53 -36.17 -7.10
C ALA A 2 13.28 -34.87 -7.35
N MET A 3 13.13 -34.28 -8.56
CA MET A 3 13.64 -32.97 -8.90
C MET A 3 12.63 -31.90 -8.46
N CYS A 4 13.09 -30.87 -7.75
CA CYS A 4 12.25 -29.73 -7.34
C CYS A 4 12.64 -28.49 -8.16
N LEU A 5 11.65 -27.86 -8.79
CA LEU A 5 11.79 -26.62 -9.54
C LEU A 5 11.09 -25.47 -8.79
N LEU A 6 11.87 -24.45 -8.40
CA LEU A 6 11.37 -23.23 -7.76
C LEU A 6 11.33 -22.08 -8.76
N GLY A 7 10.16 -21.56 -9.08
CA GLY A 7 9.98 -20.41 -9.97
C GLY A 7 9.61 -19.16 -9.20
N SER A 8 10.35 -18.06 -9.40
CA SER A 8 10.04 -16.75 -8.79
C SER A 8 10.66 -15.62 -9.60
N ALA A 9 9.95 -14.50 -9.71
CA ALA A 9 10.52 -13.25 -10.22
C ALA A 9 11.35 -12.52 -9.15
N THR A 10 11.12 -12.81 -7.87
CA THR A 10 11.75 -12.20 -6.71
C THR A 10 12.19 -13.28 -5.71
N PRO A 11 13.25 -14.05 -6.03
CA PRO A 11 13.73 -15.09 -5.11
C PRO A 11 14.10 -14.52 -3.74
N SER A 12 13.94 -15.32 -2.69
CA SER A 12 14.40 -14.94 -1.36
C SER A 12 15.93 -14.86 -1.29
N LEU A 13 16.46 -14.12 -0.32
CA LEU A 13 17.92 -13.98 -0.13
C LEU A 13 18.56 -15.34 0.17
N GLU A 14 17.89 -16.23 0.91
CA GLU A 14 18.35 -17.57 1.18
C GLU A 14 18.46 -18.41 -0.10
N THR A 15 17.47 -18.29 -0.99
CA THR A 15 17.49 -18.98 -2.29
C THR A 15 18.63 -18.47 -3.16
N LEU A 16 18.84 -17.14 -3.21
CA LEU A 16 19.96 -16.56 -3.94
C LEU A 16 21.31 -17.00 -3.39
N HIS A 17 21.47 -17.00 -2.06
CA HIS A 17 22.68 -17.50 -1.41
C HIS A 17 22.95 -18.98 -1.71
N ASN A 18 21.90 -19.82 -1.73
CA ASN A 18 22.06 -21.23 -2.10
C ASN A 18 22.45 -21.42 -3.57
N VAL A 19 22.11 -20.47 -4.47
CA VAL A 19 22.61 -20.45 -5.85
C VAL A 19 24.08 -20.06 -5.89
N GLU A 20 24.49 -19.01 -5.17
CA GLU A 20 25.89 -18.54 -5.10
C GLU A 20 26.82 -19.60 -4.52
N THR A 21 26.36 -20.32 -3.50
CA THR A 21 27.09 -21.44 -2.89
C THR A 21 26.99 -22.75 -3.68
N LYS A 22 26.39 -22.72 -4.89
CA LYS A 22 26.24 -23.89 -5.80
C LYS A 22 25.43 -25.06 -5.23
N LYS A 23 24.61 -24.83 -4.20
CA LYS A 23 23.65 -25.82 -3.72
C LYS A 23 22.47 -25.97 -4.67
N TYR A 24 22.08 -24.88 -5.35
CA TYR A 24 21.00 -24.86 -6.34
C TYR A 24 21.54 -24.43 -7.69
N SER A 25 21.01 -25.00 -8.75
CA SER A 25 21.23 -24.53 -10.12
C SER A 25 20.23 -23.40 -10.42
N ARG A 26 20.67 -22.38 -11.16
CA ARG A 26 19.83 -21.25 -11.55
C ARG A 26 19.66 -21.16 -13.05
N SER A 27 18.41 -21.02 -13.50
CA SER A 27 18.08 -20.63 -14.87
C SER A 27 17.38 -19.27 -14.86
N ILE A 28 17.79 -18.36 -15.74
CA ILE A 28 17.24 -17.00 -15.82
C ILE A 28 16.48 -16.86 -17.15
N LEU A 29 15.19 -16.53 -17.05
CA LEU A 29 14.39 -16.14 -18.19
C LEU A 29 14.47 -14.62 -18.35
N SER A 30 15.39 -14.15 -19.18
CA SER A 30 15.69 -12.70 -19.34
C SER A 30 14.71 -11.96 -20.25
N LYS A 31 13.93 -12.67 -21.04
CA LYS A 31 12.98 -12.08 -21.99
C LYS A 31 11.55 -12.46 -21.63
N ARG A 32 10.61 -11.52 -21.80
CA ARG A 32 9.18 -11.82 -21.75
C ARG A 32 8.77 -12.65 -22.97
N ILE A 33 7.78 -13.54 -22.78
CA ILE A 33 7.28 -14.43 -23.84
C ILE A 33 6.87 -13.63 -25.08
N ASP A 34 6.20 -12.48 -24.90
CA ASP A 34 5.68 -11.65 -25.99
C ASP A 34 6.64 -10.55 -26.46
N GLY A 35 7.90 -10.55 -25.99
CA GLY A 35 8.87 -9.49 -26.30
C GLY A 35 8.48 -8.08 -25.85
N ARG A 36 7.44 -7.94 -25.00
CA ARG A 36 6.95 -6.65 -24.51
C ARG A 36 7.97 -5.97 -23.61
N GLU A 37 8.13 -4.67 -23.78
CA GLU A 37 8.96 -3.85 -22.92
C GLU A 37 8.43 -3.81 -21.48
N LEU A 38 9.34 -3.56 -20.54
CA LEU A 38 8.98 -3.32 -19.15
C LEU A 38 8.29 -1.95 -19.02
N PRO A 39 7.34 -1.79 -18.10
CA PRO A 39 6.72 -0.50 -17.88
C PRO A 39 7.76 0.52 -17.38
N LEU A 40 7.57 1.77 -17.74
CA LEU A 40 8.35 2.87 -17.19
C LEU A 40 7.96 3.07 -15.71
N VAL A 41 8.95 3.09 -14.83
CA VAL A 41 8.74 3.25 -13.38
C VAL A 41 9.20 4.64 -12.95
N HIS A 42 8.30 5.41 -12.34
CA HIS A 42 8.60 6.69 -11.73
C HIS A 42 8.60 6.58 -10.21
N LEU A 43 9.69 6.97 -9.56
CA LEU A 43 9.80 7.04 -8.11
C LEU A 43 9.51 8.48 -7.65
N ILE A 44 8.52 8.63 -6.77
CA ILE A 44 8.13 9.93 -6.22
C ILE A 44 8.53 10.01 -4.75
N ASP A 45 9.36 11.02 -4.41
CA ASP A 45 9.71 11.29 -3.02
C ASP A 45 8.61 12.11 -2.34
N MET A 46 7.77 11.42 -1.56
CA MET A 46 6.64 12.02 -0.84
C MET A 46 7.07 13.06 0.22
N ARG A 47 8.33 13.09 0.63
CA ARG A 47 8.85 14.14 1.53
C ARG A 47 8.95 15.47 0.81
N LYS A 48 9.34 15.46 -0.47
CA LYS A 48 9.36 16.66 -1.31
C LYS A 48 7.95 17.17 -1.60
N GLU A 49 7.01 16.27 -1.82
CA GLU A 49 5.59 16.63 -1.98
C GLU A 49 5.03 17.28 -0.70
N ALA A 50 5.36 16.73 0.48
CA ALA A 50 4.92 17.27 1.77
C ALA A 50 5.47 18.67 2.06
N GLN A 51 6.62 19.06 1.51
CA GLN A 51 7.20 20.40 1.67
C GLN A 51 6.47 21.46 0.83
N ARG A 52 5.79 21.06 -0.23
CA ARG A 52 5.04 21.97 -1.11
C ARG A 52 3.64 22.28 -0.58
N GLU A 53 3.10 21.41 0.27
CA GLU A 53 1.77 21.54 0.82
C GLU A 53 1.80 21.67 2.34
N LYS A 54 0.78 22.34 2.89
CA LYS A 54 0.62 22.54 4.34
C LYS A 54 0.50 21.23 5.13
N PHE A 55 0.07 20.16 4.45
CA PHE A 55 -0.06 18.80 4.98
C PHE A 55 0.46 17.79 3.95
N PRO A 56 1.12 16.70 4.39
CA PRO A 56 1.60 15.68 3.46
C PRO A 56 0.41 15.10 2.65
N PRO A 57 0.46 15.19 1.32
CA PRO A 57 -0.60 14.68 0.46
C PRO A 57 -0.68 13.14 0.58
N ILE A 58 -1.86 12.59 0.38
CA ILE A 58 -2.06 11.13 0.33
C ILE A 58 -1.62 10.59 -1.02
N LEU A 59 -1.98 11.30 -2.08
CA LEU A 59 -1.54 11.04 -3.44
C LEU A 59 -0.59 12.18 -3.85
N SER A 60 0.51 11.84 -4.50
CA SER A 60 1.43 12.84 -5.04
C SER A 60 0.81 13.59 -6.21
N GLN A 61 1.21 14.83 -6.44
CA GLN A 61 0.73 15.62 -7.57
C GLN A 61 0.99 14.92 -8.93
N PRO A 62 2.17 14.35 -9.21
CA PRO A 62 2.38 13.58 -10.45
C PRO A 62 1.44 12.39 -10.60
N LEU A 63 1.06 11.70 -9.50
CA LEU A 63 0.11 10.59 -9.56
C LEU A 63 -1.30 11.10 -9.91
N VAL A 64 -1.73 12.21 -9.32
CA VAL A 64 -3.03 12.83 -9.61
C VAL A 64 -3.13 13.23 -11.09
N GLU A 65 -2.07 13.85 -11.62
CA GLU A 65 -1.99 14.22 -13.03
C GLU A 65 -2.03 13.00 -13.95
N ALA A 66 -1.29 11.94 -13.61
CA ALA A 66 -1.28 10.69 -14.36
C ALA A 66 -2.66 10.01 -14.36
N LEU A 67 -3.37 9.98 -13.23
CA LEU A 67 -4.72 9.41 -13.14
C LEU A 67 -5.71 10.16 -14.04
N ARG A 68 -5.65 11.50 -14.02
CA ARG A 68 -6.50 12.33 -14.88
C ARG A 68 -6.18 12.11 -16.35
N ASP A 69 -4.90 12.12 -16.72
CA ASP A 69 -4.47 11.90 -18.10
C ASP A 69 -4.93 10.54 -18.63
N ARG A 70 -4.75 9.47 -17.84
CA ARG A 70 -5.22 8.12 -18.22
C ARG A 70 -6.74 8.07 -18.38
N TYR A 71 -7.48 8.64 -17.45
CA TYR A 71 -8.94 8.70 -17.53
C TYR A 71 -9.43 9.40 -18.82
N TYR A 72 -8.87 10.58 -19.16
CA TYR A 72 -9.27 11.30 -20.37
C TYR A 72 -8.86 10.56 -21.66
N LYS A 73 -7.80 9.78 -21.61
CA LYS A 73 -7.38 8.90 -22.72
C LYS A 73 -8.18 7.59 -22.80
N ARG A 74 -9.16 7.40 -21.93
CA ARG A 74 -9.95 6.16 -21.85
C ARG A 74 -9.09 4.93 -21.51
N GLU A 75 -8.02 5.13 -20.79
CA GLU A 75 -7.17 4.08 -20.26
C GLU A 75 -7.50 3.79 -18.80
N GLN A 76 -7.27 2.56 -18.38
CA GLN A 76 -7.55 2.10 -17.03
C GLN A 76 -6.34 2.29 -16.12
N SER A 77 -6.61 2.46 -14.82
CA SER A 77 -5.56 2.59 -13.81
C SER A 77 -5.78 1.60 -12.65
N ILE A 78 -4.67 1.14 -12.06
CA ILE A 78 -4.71 0.34 -10.83
C ILE A 78 -3.94 1.08 -9.75
N LEU A 79 -4.62 1.41 -8.65
CA LEU A 79 -4.00 1.97 -7.45
C LEU A 79 -3.71 0.85 -6.46
N PHE A 80 -2.45 0.44 -6.39
CA PHE A 80 -2.04 -0.62 -5.47
C PHE A 80 -1.57 -0.05 -4.14
N LEU A 81 -2.41 -0.19 -3.11
CA LEU A 81 -2.08 0.19 -1.74
C LEU A 81 -1.55 -1.02 -0.97
N ASN A 82 -0.24 -1.13 -0.80
CA ASN A 82 0.38 -2.21 -0.03
C ASN A 82 0.25 -2.01 1.50
N ARG A 83 -0.78 -1.32 1.96
CA ARG A 83 -1.02 -1.11 3.39
C ARG A 83 -2.27 -1.87 3.82
N ARG A 84 -2.08 -3.08 4.33
CA ARG A 84 -3.16 -3.87 4.92
C ARG A 84 -3.77 -3.17 6.14
N GLY A 85 -5.09 -2.99 6.13
CA GLY A 85 -5.91 -2.63 7.29
C GLY A 85 -5.93 -1.14 7.64
N PHE A 86 -6.94 -0.75 8.41
CA PHE A 86 -7.13 0.53 9.09
C PHE A 86 -6.06 0.80 10.15
N ASN A 87 -4.79 0.55 9.83
CA ASN A 87 -3.70 0.73 10.78
C ASN A 87 -3.42 2.21 10.97
N THR A 88 -4.17 2.80 11.85
CA THR A 88 -3.95 4.16 12.29
C THR A 88 -2.70 4.17 13.17
N THR A 89 -1.58 4.64 12.65
CA THR A 89 -0.44 5.01 13.49
C THR A 89 -0.71 6.36 14.12
N MET A 90 -0.33 6.50 15.38
CA MET A 90 -0.34 7.80 16.05
C MET A 90 1.00 8.49 15.81
N LEU A 91 0.94 9.62 15.10
CA LEU A 91 2.11 10.45 14.78
C LEU A 91 1.96 11.80 15.48
N CYS A 92 2.94 12.18 16.28
CA CYS A 92 3.02 13.54 16.76
C CYS A 92 3.49 14.47 15.63
N THR A 93 2.70 15.51 15.32
CA THR A 93 3.04 16.45 14.25
C THR A 93 4.17 17.39 14.62
N ASP A 94 4.36 17.67 15.91
CA ASP A 94 5.38 18.61 16.39
C ASP A 94 6.78 18.02 16.41
N CYS A 95 6.93 16.74 16.83
CA CYS A 95 8.26 16.13 16.96
C CYS A 95 8.48 14.88 16.10
N GLY A 96 7.48 14.47 15.31
CA GLY A 96 7.57 13.29 14.45
C GLY A 96 7.54 11.94 15.20
N HIS A 97 7.30 11.95 16.54
CA HIS A 97 7.28 10.72 17.32
C HIS A 97 6.14 9.80 16.88
N VAL A 98 6.47 8.51 16.69
CA VAL A 98 5.51 7.42 16.47
C VAL A 98 5.66 6.39 17.55
N GLU A 99 4.55 5.99 18.16
CA GLU A 99 4.55 4.95 19.19
C GLU A 99 5.05 3.61 18.66
N GLN A 100 6.06 3.07 19.33
CA GLN A 100 6.66 1.78 18.99
C GLN A 100 6.38 0.73 20.05
N CYS A 101 6.39 -0.54 19.64
CA CYS A 101 6.34 -1.66 20.56
C CYS A 101 7.65 -1.75 21.34
N LYS A 102 7.56 -1.90 22.65
CA LYS A 102 8.74 -2.04 23.53
C LYS A 102 9.58 -3.29 23.24
N ASP A 103 8.94 -4.37 22.75
CA ASP A 103 9.58 -5.67 22.52
C ASP A 103 10.06 -5.85 21.07
N CYS A 104 9.37 -5.23 20.10
CA CYS A 104 9.60 -5.46 18.67
C CYS A 104 10.14 -4.24 17.93
N SER A 105 10.17 -3.05 18.56
CA SER A 105 10.61 -1.78 17.97
C SER A 105 9.86 -1.38 16.67
N ILE A 106 8.73 -2.00 16.36
CA ILE A 106 7.88 -1.64 15.23
C ILE A 106 6.77 -0.67 15.66
N SER A 107 6.29 0.15 14.73
CA SER A 107 5.18 1.07 14.99
C SER A 107 3.93 0.31 15.41
N MET A 108 3.29 0.78 16.48
CA MET A 108 2.04 0.22 16.98
C MET A 108 0.85 0.75 16.20
N THR A 109 -0.19 -0.08 16.14
CA THR A 109 -1.46 0.24 15.46
C THR A 109 -2.49 0.71 16.45
N PHE A 110 -3.11 1.86 16.20
CA PHE A 110 -4.23 2.38 16.98
C PHE A 110 -5.55 1.76 16.51
N HIS A 111 -6.29 1.18 17.41
CA HIS A 111 -7.64 0.65 17.20
C HIS A 111 -8.66 1.64 17.75
N ARG A 112 -9.49 2.20 16.86
CA ARG A 112 -10.51 3.20 17.26
C ARG A 112 -11.62 2.62 18.14
N THR A 113 -11.92 1.34 17.97
CA THR A 113 -13.03 0.65 18.66
C THR A 113 -12.79 0.52 20.16
N ASP A 114 -11.54 0.34 20.58
CA ASP A 114 -11.21 0.12 22.00
C ASP A 114 -10.23 1.15 22.56
N GLY A 115 -9.71 2.06 21.72
CA GLY A 115 -8.78 3.11 22.16
C GLY A 115 -7.38 2.63 22.49
N TYR A 116 -7.00 1.41 22.07
CA TYR A 116 -5.71 0.82 22.36
C TYR A 116 -4.75 0.86 21.15
N LEU A 117 -3.47 0.91 21.47
CA LEU A 117 -2.38 0.63 20.55
C LEU A 117 -2.02 -0.86 20.65
N ARG A 118 -1.87 -1.54 19.50
CA ARG A 118 -1.48 -2.96 19.43
C ARG A 118 -0.27 -3.16 18.54
N CYS A 119 0.63 -4.04 18.97
CA CYS A 119 1.72 -4.52 18.14
C CYS A 119 1.22 -5.66 17.24
N ARG A 120 1.50 -5.57 15.94
CA ARG A 120 1.09 -6.60 14.97
C ARG A 120 1.95 -7.86 15.00
N LEU A 121 3.13 -7.77 15.60
CA LEU A 121 4.07 -8.89 15.65
C LEU A 121 3.88 -9.73 16.90
N CYS A 122 3.92 -9.13 18.09
CA CYS A 122 3.85 -9.84 19.36
C CYS A 122 2.49 -9.74 20.08
N GLY A 123 1.53 -8.97 19.55
CA GLY A 123 0.23 -8.78 20.19
C GLY A 123 0.24 -7.84 21.42
N TYR A 124 1.40 -7.31 21.82
CA TYR A 124 1.49 -6.36 22.93
C TYR A 124 0.50 -5.20 22.72
N ARG A 125 -0.24 -4.83 23.77
CA ARG A 125 -1.20 -3.73 23.75
C ARG A 125 -0.98 -2.76 24.90
N LYS A 126 -1.25 -1.47 24.65
CA LYS A 126 -1.29 -0.41 25.66
C LYS A 126 -2.35 0.61 25.33
N PRO A 127 -2.88 1.37 26.29
CA PRO A 127 -3.78 2.48 26.02
C PRO A 127 -3.12 3.51 25.10
N ALA A 128 -3.90 4.11 24.21
CA ALA A 128 -3.39 5.20 23.38
C ALA A 128 -3.13 6.45 24.23
N PRO A 129 -1.96 7.08 24.12
CA PRO A 129 -1.65 8.27 24.90
C PRO A 129 -2.50 9.46 24.43
N ARG A 130 -2.88 10.33 25.36
CA ARG A 130 -3.60 11.60 25.07
C ARG A 130 -2.66 12.69 24.58
N PHE A 131 -1.40 12.63 24.94
CA PHE A 131 -0.35 13.57 24.56
C PHE A 131 0.91 12.80 24.17
N CYS A 132 1.78 13.44 23.40
CA CYS A 132 3.02 12.83 22.95
C CYS A 132 3.94 12.50 24.13
N PRO A 133 4.39 11.26 24.31
CA PRO A 133 5.27 10.92 25.42
C PRO A 133 6.67 11.56 25.30
N LYS A 134 7.07 11.98 24.09
CA LYS A 134 8.38 12.58 23.84
C LYS A 134 8.40 14.09 24.09
N CYS A 135 7.43 14.85 23.54
CA CYS A 135 7.42 16.32 23.60
C CYS A 135 6.23 16.90 24.37
N ARG A 136 5.34 16.06 24.92
CA ARG A 136 4.15 16.46 25.67
C ARG A 136 3.08 17.20 24.86
N SER A 137 3.24 17.36 23.56
CA SER A 137 2.26 17.96 22.67
C SER A 137 0.96 17.15 22.61
N PHE A 138 -0.16 17.86 22.48
CA PHE A 138 -1.48 17.26 22.20
C PHE A 138 -1.72 17.02 20.71
N GLU A 139 -0.86 17.54 19.83
CA GLU A 139 -0.96 17.44 18.38
C GLU A 139 -0.58 16.04 17.90
N ILE A 140 -1.46 15.08 18.21
CA ILE A 140 -1.33 13.69 17.78
C ILE A 140 -2.28 13.40 16.63
N LEU A 141 -1.71 13.23 15.46
CA LEU A 141 -2.43 12.82 14.26
C LEU A 141 -2.60 11.30 14.23
N LYS A 142 -3.84 10.85 14.30
CA LYS A 142 -4.20 9.44 14.11
C LYS A 142 -4.26 9.17 12.61
N LYS A 143 -3.10 8.88 11.99
CA LYS A 143 -2.97 8.60 10.55
C LYS A 143 -3.29 7.14 10.27
N GLY A 144 -4.38 6.91 9.55
CA GLY A 144 -4.68 5.69 8.83
C GLY A 144 -5.36 6.08 7.53
N HIS A 145 -4.64 5.98 6.43
CA HIS A 145 -5.26 6.09 5.12
C HIS A 145 -5.69 4.67 4.74
N GLY A 146 -6.93 4.30 5.07
CA GLY A 146 -7.54 3.08 4.57
C GLY A 146 -7.82 3.19 3.08
N THR A 147 -8.04 2.08 2.42
CA THR A 147 -8.47 2.00 1.02
C THR A 147 -9.69 2.87 0.74
N GLN A 148 -10.63 2.97 1.70
CA GLN A 148 -11.80 3.85 1.64
C GLN A 148 -11.42 5.31 1.39
N ARG A 149 -10.46 5.84 2.14
CA ARG A 149 -10.06 7.25 2.00
C ARG A 149 -9.38 7.54 0.66
N ILE A 150 -8.66 6.56 0.11
CA ILE A 150 -8.09 6.69 -1.24
C ILE A 150 -9.18 6.68 -2.29
N GLU A 151 -10.19 5.83 -2.14
CA GLU A 151 -11.40 5.82 -2.95
C GLU A 151 -12.08 7.19 -2.92
N ASP A 152 -12.43 7.71 -1.74
CA ASP A 152 -13.07 9.02 -1.55
C ASP A 152 -12.27 10.17 -2.21
N ILE A 153 -10.94 10.17 -2.04
CA ILE A 153 -10.07 11.18 -2.67
C ILE A 153 -10.06 11.01 -4.19
N THR A 154 -9.93 9.79 -4.68
CA THR A 154 -9.89 9.51 -6.12
C THR A 154 -11.21 9.91 -6.79
N GLU A 155 -12.33 9.65 -6.14
CA GLU A 155 -13.66 10.12 -6.58
C GLU A 155 -13.75 11.65 -6.66
N SER A 156 -13.15 12.36 -5.69
CA SER A 156 -13.12 13.82 -5.69
C SER A 156 -12.23 14.44 -6.78
N LEU A 157 -11.24 13.69 -7.26
CA LEU A 157 -10.27 14.14 -8.26
C LEU A 157 -10.74 13.96 -9.71
N LEU A 158 -11.71 13.08 -9.93
CA LEU A 158 -12.19 12.71 -11.26
C LEU A 158 -13.65 13.15 -11.49
N PRO A 159 -14.10 13.23 -12.75
CA PRO A 159 -15.51 13.51 -13.04
C PRO A 159 -16.43 12.45 -12.44
N ARG A 160 -17.65 12.85 -12.03
CA ARG A 160 -18.67 11.95 -11.44
C ARG A 160 -19.03 10.71 -12.29
N LYS A 161 -18.65 10.70 -13.57
CA LYS A 161 -18.85 9.58 -14.49
C LYS A 161 -17.77 8.50 -14.37
N ALA A 162 -16.65 8.78 -13.68
CA ALA A 162 -15.58 7.81 -13.49
C ALA A 162 -16.07 6.66 -12.61
N VAL A 163 -15.84 5.44 -13.07
CA VAL A 163 -16.19 4.24 -12.33
C VAL A 163 -14.96 3.78 -11.55
N ILE A 164 -15.01 3.98 -10.23
CA ILE A 164 -13.94 3.61 -9.31
C ILE A 164 -14.42 2.45 -8.46
N GLN A 165 -13.62 1.39 -8.38
CA GLN A 165 -13.99 0.19 -7.62
C GLN A 165 -12.85 -0.22 -6.71
N ARG A 166 -13.13 -0.35 -5.42
CA ARG A 166 -12.18 -0.83 -4.42
C ARG A 166 -12.20 -2.35 -4.30
N ILE A 167 -11.03 -2.95 -4.15
CA ILE A 167 -10.87 -4.34 -3.73
C ILE A 167 -10.11 -4.37 -2.40
N ASP A 168 -10.72 -4.96 -1.38
CA ASP A 168 -10.12 -5.18 -0.07
C ASP A 168 -10.36 -6.60 0.45
N ALA A 169 -9.84 -6.89 1.65
CA ALA A 169 -9.94 -8.22 2.24
C ALA A 169 -11.39 -8.67 2.47
N ASP A 170 -12.31 -7.74 2.74
CA ASP A 170 -13.73 -8.04 2.97
C ASP A 170 -14.42 -8.45 1.67
N MET A 171 -14.05 -7.84 0.54
CA MET A 171 -14.52 -8.24 -0.79
C MET A 171 -13.92 -9.59 -1.22
N MET A 172 -12.64 -9.84 -0.89
CA MET A 172 -11.97 -11.10 -1.24
C MET A 172 -12.58 -12.31 -0.53
N SER A 173 -13.22 -12.12 0.62
CA SER A 173 -13.95 -13.20 1.32
C SER A 173 -15.18 -13.68 0.53
N LYS A 174 -15.72 -12.85 -0.37
CA LYS A 174 -16.86 -13.15 -1.25
C LYS A 174 -16.34 -13.62 -2.62
N LYS A 175 -16.04 -14.92 -2.76
CA LYS A 175 -15.38 -15.53 -3.95
C LYS A 175 -15.89 -15.04 -5.31
N ASN A 176 -17.21 -14.84 -5.46
CA ASN A 176 -17.81 -14.44 -6.73
C ASN A 176 -17.61 -12.95 -7.02
N LEU A 177 -17.65 -12.08 -6.01
CA LEU A 177 -17.56 -10.63 -6.18
C LEU A 177 -16.17 -10.20 -6.67
N PHE A 178 -15.11 -10.78 -6.11
CA PHE A 178 -13.73 -10.49 -6.55
C PHE A 178 -13.52 -10.83 -8.03
N ARG A 179 -13.95 -12.04 -8.44
CA ARG A 179 -13.82 -12.48 -9.83
C ARG A 179 -14.64 -11.61 -10.78
N GLN A 180 -15.87 -11.29 -10.40
CA GLN A 180 -16.75 -10.42 -11.17
C GLN A 180 -16.13 -9.03 -11.37
N THR A 181 -15.60 -8.42 -10.31
CA THR A 181 -14.92 -7.10 -10.38
C THR A 181 -13.72 -7.12 -11.34
N LEU A 182 -12.89 -8.17 -11.28
CA LEU A 182 -11.77 -8.30 -12.22
C LEU A 182 -12.24 -8.49 -13.68
N ASP A 183 -13.32 -9.22 -13.89
CA ASP A 183 -13.88 -9.41 -15.23
C ASP A 183 -14.50 -8.12 -15.77
N GLU A 184 -15.13 -7.31 -14.92
CA GLU A 184 -15.65 -5.99 -15.28
C GLU A 184 -14.51 -5.00 -15.59
N PHE A 185 -13.42 -5.05 -14.80
CA PHE A 185 -12.23 -4.26 -15.09
C PHE A 185 -11.61 -4.67 -16.44
N ARG A 186 -11.43 -5.95 -16.72
CA ARG A 186 -10.94 -6.44 -18.02
C ARG A 186 -11.80 -6.01 -19.21
N LYS A 187 -13.10 -5.87 -18.99
CA LYS A 187 -14.06 -5.40 -20.02
C LYS A 187 -14.11 -3.88 -20.18
N GLY A 188 -13.26 -3.13 -19.47
CA GLY A 188 -13.22 -1.67 -19.54
C GLY A 188 -14.40 -0.97 -18.85
N LYS A 189 -15.15 -1.65 -17.98
CA LYS A 189 -16.30 -1.06 -17.28
C LYS A 189 -15.89 -0.31 -15.99
N ILE A 190 -14.68 -0.49 -15.53
CA ILE A 190 -14.11 0.17 -14.36
C ILE A 190 -12.89 0.95 -14.82
N ASP A 191 -12.85 2.24 -14.52
CA ASP A 191 -11.76 3.14 -14.92
C ASP A 191 -10.58 3.02 -13.96
N ILE A 192 -10.86 2.92 -12.65
CA ILE A 192 -9.84 2.80 -11.60
C ILE A 192 -10.19 1.66 -10.63
N LEU A 193 -9.19 0.81 -10.39
CA LEU A 193 -9.26 -0.31 -9.46
C LEU A 193 -8.29 -0.12 -8.29
#